data_ee85f6c4910af3ca0326e4ae2c310998
#
_entry.id   ee85f6c4910af3ca0326e4ae2c310998
#
_cell.length_a   1.000
_cell.length_b   1.000
_cell.length_c   1.000
_cell.angle_alpha   90.00
_cell.angle_beta   90.00
_cell.angle_gamma   90.00
#
_symmetry.space_group_name_H-M   'P 1'
#
loop_
_entity.id
_entity.type
_entity.pdbx_description
1 polymer ?
#
loop_
_entity_poly.entity_id
_entity_poly.type
_entity_poly.pdbx_seq_one_letter_code
_entity_poly.pdbx_strand_id
1 'polypeptide(L)'
;MKVRTLRAAALAAVALAATGAGIAVLPAQAASPHVILVCSGTAGCPPAPKGTTVYKSIAVGVSHAQNGDWVMVWPGSYKEAVTVAPTAALTNGLHIRGMQRNGVVLDGSSQSGSGIWVHDVDNTWVENMTGQHYKSGSANAFYWTGVDGYWGNYLTAYDNGDYGVYAYNSTSSGKTPSTFAFDYGSWNADSGIYVGGCSDCHAVVTNSRAYKNALGYSGTNAGGELYLINSEWDHNSTGILPNTLTSEPDPPQRGTTIADNYVHDNNDADTPGTGITGIAPVGTGIGLTGGWDNIVRHNRIENQKHAGVLIEWLFTPPYNNQVVYNTFKNVGYANGAGDADIAIGAATLQNCVEGNTDGGKPASIDPIDPVGLSNCGDDNPLRTQVGRGIYGPGDPIVDVQTLLNAAGITEPKDFKGPGPHPEAQLTMANPCEGAPANPWCKGGKPAFKIPTKPTH
;
A
#
# COMPACT_ATOMS: atom_id res chain seq x y z
N MET A 1 -56.25 32.03 -34.41
CA MET A 1 -56.55 33.46 -34.71
C MET A 1 -55.32 34.30 -34.45
N LYS A 2 -54.84 35.00 -35.48
CA LYS A 2 -53.80 36.02 -35.57
C LYS A 2 -52.31 35.63 -35.27
N VAL A 3 -51.65 35.37 -36.38
CA VAL A 3 -50.23 35.54 -36.67
C VAL A 3 -49.80 37.00 -36.40
N ARG A 4 -48.64 37.23 -35.81
CA ARG A 4 -47.89 38.47 -35.93
C ARG A 4 -46.42 38.16 -36.18
N THR A 5 -46.03 38.38 -37.42
CA THR A 5 -44.68 38.56 -37.93
C THR A 5 -43.98 39.76 -37.30
N LEU A 6 -42.73 39.64 -36.91
CA LEU A 6 -41.84 40.77 -36.68
C LEU A 6 -40.50 40.58 -37.39
N ARG A 7 -40.13 41.65 -38.04
CA ARG A 7 -39.14 41.87 -39.04
C ARG A 7 -37.70 41.73 -38.56
N ALA A 8 -36.86 41.22 -39.44
CA ALA A 8 -35.40 41.25 -39.32
C ALA A 8 -34.88 42.69 -39.43
N ALA A 9 -33.99 43.11 -38.57
CA ALA A 9 -33.13 44.28 -38.75
C ALA A 9 -31.70 43.81 -38.96
N ALA A 10 -31.18 44.08 -40.13
CA ALA A 10 -29.78 43.85 -40.48
C ALA A 10 -28.92 44.95 -39.86
N LEU A 11 -27.96 44.61 -39.07
CA LEU A 11 -26.87 45.48 -38.63
C LEU A 11 -25.59 45.03 -39.35
N ALA A 12 -25.08 45.89 -40.17
CA ALA A 12 -23.78 45.75 -40.82
C ALA A 12 -22.67 45.99 -39.79
N ALA A 13 -21.87 44.98 -39.52
CA ALA A 13 -20.65 45.10 -38.73
C ALA A 13 -19.46 45.31 -39.67
N VAL A 14 -18.82 46.43 -39.51
CA VAL A 14 -17.55 46.80 -40.17
C VAL A 14 -16.44 45.93 -39.57
N ALA A 15 -15.82 45.07 -40.38
CA ALA A 15 -14.66 44.31 -40.02
C ALA A 15 -13.41 45.20 -40.06
N LEU A 16 -12.85 45.59 -38.90
CA LEU A 16 -11.49 46.09 -38.82
C LEU A 16 -10.55 44.85 -38.79
N ALA A 17 -9.81 44.69 -39.90
CA ALA A 17 -8.70 43.72 -39.94
C ALA A 17 -7.52 44.27 -39.16
N ALA A 18 -7.37 43.84 -37.91
CA ALA A 18 -6.13 44.00 -37.16
C ALA A 18 -5.21 42.81 -37.50
N THR A 19 -4.19 43.07 -38.31
CA THR A 19 -3.07 42.13 -38.54
C THR A 19 -2.20 42.07 -37.27
N GLY A 20 -2.66 41.29 -36.29
CA GLY A 20 -1.86 40.87 -35.18
C GLY A 20 -0.99 39.69 -35.60
N ALA A 21 0.31 39.88 -35.72
CA ALA A 21 1.26 38.79 -35.83
C ALA A 21 1.20 37.99 -34.52
N GLY A 22 0.35 36.95 -34.52
CA GLY A 22 0.31 35.98 -33.43
C GLY A 22 1.66 35.25 -33.39
N ILE A 23 2.46 35.54 -32.40
CA ILE A 23 3.58 34.67 -32.05
C ILE A 23 2.95 33.34 -31.64
N ALA A 24 3.00 32.35 -32.54
CA ALA A 24 2.68 30.98 -32.20
C ALA A 24 3.70 30.53 -31.16
N VAL A 25 3.32 30.56 -29.87
CA VAL A 25 4.08 29.87 -28.83
C VAL A 25 3.96 28.39 -29.17
N LEU A 26 4.97 27.84 -29.85
CA LEU A 26 5.10 26.40 -30.01
C LEU A 26 5.10 25.81 -28.62
N PRO A 27 4.31 24.77 -28.35
CA PRO A 27 4.39 24.08 -27.07
C PRO A 27 5.85 23.67 -26.89
N ALA A 28 6.43 24.04 -25.74
CA ALA A 28 7.79 23.63 -25.40
C ALA A 28 7.84 22.11 -25.57
N GLN A 29 8.68 21.66 -26.49
CA GLN A 29 8.87 20.22 -26.71
C GLN A 29 9.43 19.68 -25.41
N ALA A 30 8.69 18.78 -24.74
CA ALA A 30 9.16 18.17 -23.51
C ALA A 30 10.57 17.62 -23.75
N ALA A 31 11.52 18.04 -22.95
CA ALA A 31 12.89 17.54 -23.04
C ALA A 31 12.85 16.02 -22.92
N SER A 32 13.62 15.32 -23.76
CA SER A 32 13.71 13.85 -23.62
C SER A 32 14.20 13.52 -22.22
N PRO A 33 13.60 12.54 -21.54
CA PRO A 33 14.03 12.15 -20.20
C PRO A 33 15.52 11.82 -20.15
N HIS A 34 16.22 12.37 -19.17
CA HIS A 34 17.63 12.03 -18.94
C HIS A 34 17.73 10.76 -18.11
N VAL A 35 18.86 10.07 -18.25
CA VAL A 35 19.18 8.93 -17.39
C VAL A 35 20.39 9.26 -16.54
N ILE A 36 20.17 9.28 -15.25
CA ILE A 36 21.15 9.52 -14.19
C ILE A 36 21.64 8.14 -13.73
N LEU A 37 22.96 7.92 -13.80
CA LEU A 37 23.55 6.64 -13.44
C LEU A 37 24.14 6.72 -12.03
N VAL A 38 23.79 5.76 -11.18
CA VAL A 38 24.28 5.69 -9.79
C VAL A 38 24.95 4.35 -9.54
N CYS A 39 26.20 4.38 -9.06
CA CYS A 39 26.93 3.19 -8.66
C CYS A 39 27.86 3.50 -7.49
N SER A 40 27.64 2.85 -6.34
CA SER A 40 28.44 3.07 -5.11
C SER A 40 29.91 2.65 -5.27
N GLY A 41 30.20 1.79 -6.22
CA GLY A 41 31.55 1.23 -6.43
C GLY A 41 31.81 -0.05 -5.64
N THR A 42 30.96 -0.43 -4.71
CA THR A 42 31.18 -1.61 -3.85
C THR A 42 31.08 -2.93 -4.62
N ALA A 43 30.30 -2.98 -5.71
CA ALA A 43 30.14 -4.18 -6.55
C ALA A 43 30.84 -4.07 -7.92
N GLY A 44 31.70 -3.05 -8.09
CA GLY A 44 32.28 -2.75 -9.39
C GLY A 44 31.27 -2.09 -10.34
N CYS A 45 31.55 -0.85 -10.76
CA CYS A 45 30.68 -0.15 -11.70
C CYS A 45 30.94 -0.61 -13.13
N PRO A 46 29.91 -0.76 -13.96
CA PRO A 46 30.13 -0.99 -15.38
C PRO A 46 30.76 0.24 -16.03
N PRO A 47 31.56 0.05 -17.11
CA PRO A 47 32.18 1.16 -17.79
C PRO A 47 31.14 2.13 -18.34
N ALA A 48 31.39 3.41 -18.18
CA ALA A 48 30.58 4.47 -18.76
C ALA A 48 31.36 5.17 -19.88
N PRO A 49 30.71 5.64 -20.94
CA PRO A 49 31.35 6.43 -21.99
C PRO A 49 32.04 7.67 -21.43
N LYS A 50 33.09 8.14 -22.11
CA LYS A 50 33.76 9.40 -21.74
C LYS A 50 32.76 10.56 -21.71
N GLY A 51 32.74 11.31 -20.62
CA GLY A 51 31.81 12.42 -20.41
C GLY A 51 30.47 12.05 -19.74
N THR A 52 30.21 10.76 -19.48
CA THR A 52 29.05 10.34 -18.69
C THR A 52 29.40 10.42 -17.21
N THR A 53 28.61 11.17 -16.45
CA THR A 53 28.72 11.22 -14.99
C THR A 53 28.02 9.99 -14.37
N VAL A 54 28.73 9.28 -13.50
CA VAL A 54 28.17 8.22 -12.66
C VAL A 54 28.31 8.65 -11.20
N TYR A 55 27.17 8.85 -10.54
CA TYR A 55 27.12 9.28 -9.14
C TYR A 55 27.37 8.08 -8.22
N LYS A 56 27.90 8.33 -7.01
CA LYS A 56 28.16 7.28 -6.01
C LYS A 56 27.01 7.12 -5.02
N SER A 57 26.11 8.07 -4.96
CA SER A 57 25.00 8.18 -4.01
C SER A 57 23.69 8.34 -4.77
N ILE A 58 22.64 7.66 -4.31
CA ILE A 58 21.28 7.78 -4.86
C ILE A 58 20.76 9.20 -4.57
N ALA A 59 20.95 9.71 -3.34
CA ALA A 59 20.53 11.04 -2.95
C ALA A 59 21.16 12.12 -3.84
N VAL A 60 22.46 11.99 -4.16
CA VAL A 60 23.14 12.92 -5.09
C VAL A 60 22.57 12.77 -6.51
N GLY A 61 22.32 11.54 -6.98
CA GLY A 61 21.66 11.32 -8.27
C GLY A 61 20.30 12.01 -8.35
N VAL A 62 19.46 11.80 -7.35
CA VAL A 62 18.12 12.40 -7.24
C VAL A 62 18.20 13.94 -7.21
N SER A 63 19.18 14.54 -6.54
CA SER A 63 19.33 16.00 -6.51
C SER A 63 19.60 16.66 -7.86
N HIS A 64 19.96 15.89 -8.87
CA HIS A 64 20.16 16.35 -10.26
C HIS A 64 18.98 16.01 -11.17
N ALA A 65 17.95 15.33 -10.64
CA ALA A 65 16.82 14.88 -11.46
C ALA A 65 15.87 16.04 -11.81
N GLN A 66 15.22 15.90 -12.94
CA GLN A 66 14.18 16.77 -13.46
C GLN A 66 12.93 15.92 -13.76
N ASN A 67 11.83 16.58 -14.09
CA ASN A 67 10.59 15.92 -14.47
C ASN A 67 10.79 14.91 -15.61
N GLY A 68 10.36 13.69 -15.37
CA GLY A 68 10.46 12.58 -16.32
C GLY A 68 11.80 11.83 -16.31
N ASP A 69 12.76 12.21 -15.50
CA ASP A 69 14.08 11.58 -15.46
C ASP A 69 14.08 10.18 -14.83
N TRP A 70 15.14 9.44 -15.16
CA TRP A 70 15.40 8.10 -14.65
C TRP A 70 16.70 8.06 -13.86
N VAL A 71 16.62 7.61 -12.61
CA VAL A 71 17.77 7.29 -11.77
C VAL A 71 17.97 5.78 -11.78
N MET A 72 18.94 5.31 -12.55
CA MET A 72 19.27 3.89 -12.66
C MET A 72 20.37 3.55 -11.65
N VAL A 73 20.08 2.60 -10.76
CA VAL A 73 20.95 2.27 -9.63
C VAL A 73 21.60 0.90 -9.86
N TRP A 74 22.95 0.88 -9.94
CA TRP A 74 23.70 -0.36 -10.08
C TRP A 74 23.79 -1.12 -8.75
N PRO A 75 23.89 -2.47 -8.74
CA PRO A 75 24.12 -3.23 -7.53
C PRO A 75 25.24 -2.70 -6.66
N GLY A 76 24.98 -2.65 -5.37
CA GLY A 76 25.89 -2.15 -4.35
C GLY A 76 25.15 -1.86 -3.03
N SER A 77 25.92 -1.59 -1.98
CA SER A 77 25.40 -1.13 -0.69
C SER A 77 25.40 0.39 -0.65
N TYR A 78 24.27 0.97 -0.25
CA TYR A 78 24.01 2.41 -0.16
C TYR A 78 23.60 2.75 1.26
N LYS A 79 24.54 3.30 2.06
CA LYS A 79 24.30 3.73 3.44
C LYS A 79 23.82 5.18 3.46
N GLU A 80 22.58 5.38 3.05
CA GLU A 80 22.00 6.71 2.92
C GLU A 80 20.50 6.71 3.16
N ALA A 81 19.94 7.83 3.56
CA ALA A 81 18.53 8.15 3.55
C ALA A 81 18.27 9.13 2.40
N VAL A 82 17.36 8.81 1.52
CA VAL A 82 17.09 9.56 0.28
C VAL A 82 15.77 10.29 0.43
N THR A 83 15.78 11.60 0.29
CA THR A 83 14.58 12.42 0.22
C THR A 83 14.35 12.89 -1.21
N VAL A 84 13.20 12.55 -1.77
CA VAL A 84 12.70 13.08 -3.04
C VAL A 84 11.67 14.14 -2.72
N ALA A 85 12.03 15.40 -2.91
CA ALA A 85 11.20 16.55 -2.58
C ALA A 85 11.06 17.47 -3.80
N PRO A 86 9.99 18.28 -3.90
CA PRO A 86 9.80 19.17 -5.03
C PRO A 86 10.90 20.22 -5.13
N THR A 87 11.37 20.45 -6.35
CA THR A 87 12.28 21.52 -6.72
C THR A 87 11.72 22.29 -7.89
N ALA A 88 12.37 23.36 -8.32
CA ALA A 88 11.96 24.07 -9.54
C ALA A 88 12.01 23.20 -10.81
N ALA A 89 12.80 22.12 -10.79
CA ALA A 89 12.98 21.22 -11.93
C ALA A 89 12.27 19.86 -11.78
N LEU A 90 12.00 19.44 -10.54
CA LEU A 90 11.41 18.15 -10.21
C LEU A 90 10.13 18.32 -9.38
N THR A 91 8.99 18.06 -9.96
CA THR A 91 7.68 18.02 -9.31
C THR A 91 6.86 16.80 -9.77
N ASN A 92 7.32 16.08 -10.80
CA ASN A 92 6.53 15.03 -11.43
C ASN A 92 7.40 14.06 -12.23
N GLY A 93 7.03 12.79 -12.25
CA GLY A 93 7.49 11.83 -13.24
C GLY A 93 8.88 11.26 -13.00
N LEU A 94 9.33 11.08 -11.76
CA LEU A 94 10.65 10.51 -11.47
C LEU A 94 10.60 8.97 -11.42
N HIS A 95 11.57 8.31 -12.06
CA HIS A 95 11.80 6.87 -11.91
C HIS A 95 13.11 6.60 -11.17
N ILE A 96 13.06 5.87 -10.05
CA ILE A 96 14.24 5.38 -9.34
C ILE A 96 14.23 3.86 -9.43
N ARG A 97 15.12 3.29 -10.24
CA ARG A 97 15.11 1.85 -10.52
C ARG A 97 16.45 1.18 -10.26
N GLY A 98 16.43 0.17 -9.40
CA GLY A 98 17.55 -0.74 -9.21
C GLY A 98 17.72 -1.66 -10.42
N MET A 99 18.96 -1.89 -10.84
CA MET A 99 19.25 -2.85 -11.89
C MET A 99 19.03 -4.30 -11.44
N GLN A 100 19.00 -4.56 -10.12
CA GLN A 100 18.74 -5.89 -9.56
C GLN A 100 18.27 -5.76 -8.09
N ARG A 101 17.09 -6.32 -7.77
CA ARG A 101 16.42 -6.17 -6.47
C ARG A 101 17.30 -6.54 -5.28
N ASN A 102 17.88 -7.74 -5.33
CA ASN A 102 18.67 -8.27 -4.23
C ASN A 102 20.12 -7.76 -4.21
N GLY A 103 20.52 -7.03 -5.24
CA GLY A 103 21.86 -6.46 -5.41
C GLY A 103 21.93 -4.97 -5.06
N VAL A 104 20.84 -4.23 -5.23
CA VAL A 104 20.76 -2.81 -4.85
C VAL A 104 20.20 -2.74 -3.44
N VAL A 105 21.04 -2.49 -2.44
CA VAL A 105 20.67 -2.51 -1.02
C VAL A 105 20.91 -1.15 -0.38
N LEU A 106 19.80 -0.49 0.01
CA LEU A 106 19.83 0.67 0.90
C LEU A 106 19.87 0.15 2.35
N ASP A 107 20.87 0.56 3.12
CA ASP A 107 21.10 0.12 4.49
C ASP A 107 21.03 1.30 5.47
N GLY A 108 19.99 1.31 6.28
CA GLY A 108 19.69 2.33 7.27
C GLY A 108 20.40 2.18 8.61
N SER A 109 21.29 1.19 8.81
CA SER A 109 21.91 0.87 10.11
C SER A 109 22.58 2.05 10.82
N SER A 110 22.93 3.10 10.11
CA SER A 110 23.56 4.31 10.66
C SER A 110 22.88 5.60 10.19
N GLN A 111 21.66 5.49 9.68
CA GLN A 111 20.93 6.61 9.10
C GLN A 111 19.82 7.09 10.04
N SER A 112 19.50 8.37 9.97
CA SER A 112 18.27 8.95 10.49
C SER A 112 17.33 9.23 9.32
N GLY A 113 16.08 8.75 9.40
CA GLY A 113 15.08 8.89 8.35
C GLY A 113 14.88 7.61 7.53
N SER A 114 14.00 7.68 6.55
CA SER A 114 13.58 6.55 5.71
C SER A 114 14.55 6.27 4.57
N GLY A 115 14.50 5.06 4.03
CA GLY A 115 15.37 4.65 2.92
C GLY A 115 15.17 5.50 1.68
N ILE A 116 13.97 5.49 1.12
CA ILE A 116 13.55 6.49 0.11
C ILE A 116 12.24 7.09 0.57
N TRP A 117 12.24 8.38 0.80
CA TRP A 117 11.04 9.16 1.12
C TRP A 117 10.72 10.10 -0.03
N VAL A 118 9.59 9.86 -0.68
CA VAL A 118 9.02 10.71 -1.72
C VAL A 118 7.91 11.55 -1.09
N HIS A 119 8.01 12.86 -1.15
CA HIS A 119 6.92 13.73 -0.73
C HIS A 119 6.66 14.83 -1.76
N ASP A 120 5.38 15.03 -2.07
CA ASP A 120 4.90 16.08 -2.97
C ASP A 120 5.56 16.07 -4.37
N VAL A 121 6.06 14.91 -4.82
CA VAL A 121 6.54 14.70 -6.20
C VAL A 121 5.68 13.64 -6.86
N ASP A 122 4.80 14.08 -7.73
CA ASP A 122 3.81 13.24 -8.37
C ASP A 122 4.40 12.24 -9.37
N ASN A 123 3.65 11.19 -9.66
CA ASN A 123 4.03 10.18 -10.64
C ASN A 123 5.45 9.67 -10.43
N THR A 124 5.73 9.16 -9.23
CA THR A 124 7.07 8.67 -8.85
C THR A 124 7.10 7.15 -8.70
N TRP A 125 8.07 6.53 -9.38
CA TRP A 125 8.38 5.10 -9.32
C TRP A 125 9.62 4.83 -8.49
N VAL A 126 9.53 3.88 -7.56
CA VAL A 126 10.69 3.28 -6.87
C VAL A 126 10.61 1.79 -7.07
N GLU A 127 11.61 1.20 -7.71
CA GLU A 127 11.50 -0.15 -8.22
C GLU A 127 12.78 -0.98 -8.06
N ASN A 128 12.60 -2.28 -7.84
CA ASN A 128 13.61 -3.33 -7.99
C ASN A 128 14.85 -3.13 -7.09
N MET A 129 14.62 -2.90 -5.79
CA MET A 129 15.69 -2.71 -4.79
C MET A 129 15.26 -3.19 -3.40
N THR A 130 16.22 -3.25 -2.48
CA THR A 130 16.03 -3.63 -1.07
C THR A 130 16.31 -2.43 -0.17
N GLY A 131 15.42 -2.17 0.80
CA GLY A 131 15.58 -1.21 1.89
C GLY A 131 15.53 -1.91 3.23
N GLN A 132 16.54 -1.74 4.08
CA GLN A 132 16.67 -2.47 5.33
C GLN A 132 17.24 -1.64 6.46
N HIS A 133 16.92 -2.03 7.72
CA HIS A 133 17.51 -1.50 8.97
C HIS A 133 17.31 -0.01 9.20
N TYR A 134 16.27 0.60 8.65
CA TYR A 134 15.88 1.98 8.92
C TYR A 134 15.10 2.04 10.24
N LYS A 135 15.79 2.20 11.37
CA LYS A 135 15.21 2.07 12.74
C LYS A 135 15.18 3.36 13.54
N SER A 136 15.55 4.49 12.98
CA SER A 136 15.55 5.75 13.70
C SER A 136 14.13 6.34 13.79
N GLY A 137 13.49 6.21 14.94
CA GLY A 137 12.09 6.60 15.11
C GLY A 137 11.16 5.77 14.22
N SER A 138 10.13 6.36 13.67
CA SER A 138 9.20 5.73 12.72
C SER A 138 9.76 5.76 11.29
N ALA A 139 10.95 5.21 11.07
CA ALA A 139 11.57 5.21 9.74
C ALA A 139 11.13 4.00 8.91
N ASN A 140 10.88 4.24 7.65
CA ASN A 140 10.36 3.28 6.68
C ASN A 140 11.43 2.90 5.64
N ALA A 141 11.27 1.77 4.97
CA ALA A 141 12.16 1.48 3.85
C ALA A 141 11.81 2.36 2.64
N PHE A 142 10.55 2.34 2.20
CA PHE A 142 10.06 3.09 1.04
C PHE A 142 8.77 3.81 1.40
N TYR A 143 8.74 5.12 1.23
CA TYR A 143 7.67 5.96 1.73
C TYR A 143 7.24 7.03 0.71
N TRP A 144 5.93 7.10 0.41
CA TRP A 144 5.30 8.17 -0.37
C TRP A 144 4.30 8.91 0.49
N THR A 145 4.32 10.25 0.45
CA THR A 145 3.34 11.09 1.16
C THR A 145 2.99 12.34 0.35
N GLY A 146 1.69 12.66 0.29
CA GLY A 146 1.19 13.81 -0.47
C GLY A 146 1.38 13.68 -1.98
N VAL A 147 1.40 12.48 -2.52
CA VAL A 147 1.75 12.18 -3.92
C VAL A 147 0.51 11.79 -4.71
N ASP A 148 0.35 12.35 -5.90
CA ASP A 148 -0.62 11.90 -6.90
C ASP A 148 0.08 11.00 -7.95
N GLY A 149 -0.19 9.70 -7.88
CA GLY A 149 0.48 8.67 -8.69
C GLY A 149 1.81 8.19 -8.08
N TYR A 150 1.80 6.97 -7.54
CA TYR A 150 2.97 6.33 -6.93
C TYR A 150 3.05 4.85 -7.31
N TRP A 151 4.26 4.38 -7.57
CA TRP A 151 4.50 2.98 -7.91
C TRP A 151 5.72 2.44 -7.16
N GLY A 152 5.48 1.44 -6.31
CA GLY A 152 6.50 0.64 -5.66
C GLY A 152 6.40 -0.79 -6.19
N ASN A 153 7.41 -1.25 -6.94
CA ASN A 153 7.34 -2.56 -7.54
C ASN A 153 8.65 -3.34 -7.35
N TYR A 154 8.57 -4.62 -7.04
CA TYR A 154 9.74 -5.46 -6.77
C TYR A 154 10.62 -4.89 -5.64
N LEU A 155 10.02 -4.38 -4.59
CA LEU A 155 10.71 -3.89 -3.42
C LEU A 155 10.83 -4.98 -2.34
N THR A 156 11.97 -5.00 -1.65
CA THR A 156 12.15 -5.77 -0.42
C THR A 156 12.37 -4.79 0.72
N ALA A 157 11.51 -4.85 1.72
CA ALA A 157 11.62 -4.05 2.94
C ALA A 157 11.84 -4.98 4.14
N TYR A 158 13.00 -4.89 4.78
CA TYR A 158 13.39 -5.80 5.84
C TYR A 158 13.87 -5.07 7.09
N ASP A 159 13.28 -5.41 8.25
CA ASP A 159 13.73 -4.97 9.56
C ASP A 159 13.80 -3.44 9.70
N ASN A 160 12.67 -2.76 9.43
CA ASN A 160 12.57 -1.30 9.55
C ASN A 160 11.76 -0.91 10.80
N GLY A 161 11.89 0.34 11.23
CA GLY A 161 11.37 0.87 12.47
C GLY A 161 9.86 1.12 12.48
N ASP A 162 9.22 1.10 11.30
CA ASP A 162 7.79 1.30 11.15
C ASP A 162 7.29 0.45 9.97
N TYR A 163 7.01 1.06 8.81
CA TYR A 163 6.47 0.37 7.64
C TYR A 163 7.55 -0.09 6.66
N GLY A 164 7.26 -1.16 5.94
CA GLY A 164 8.10 -1.61 4.84
C GLY A 164 7.90 -0.76 3.59
N VAL A 165 6.75 -0.91 2.92
CA VAL A 165 6.34 -0.14 1.72
C VAL A 165 5.09 0.66 2.09
N TYR A 166 5.17 1.97 2.03
CA TYR A 166 4.24 2.86 2.70
C TYR A 166 3.76 4.00 1.81
N ALA A 167 2.45 4.13 1.61
CA ALA A 167 1.81 5.30 1.01
C ALA A 167 0.80 5.91 1.99
N TYR A 168 0.99 7.18 2.32
CA TYR A 168 0.14 7.93 3.25
C TYR A 168 -0.31 9.25 2.63
N ASN A 169 -1.59 9.58 2.79
CA ASN A 169 -2.17 10.80 2.23
C ASN A 169 -1.79 10.99 0.74
N SER A 170 -1.83 9.90 0.01
CA SER A 170 -1.46 9.82 -1.41
C SER A 170 -2.58 9.17 -2.21
N THR A 171 -2.75 9.55 -3.45
CA THR A 171 -3.84 9.11 -4.32
C THR A 171 -3.35 8.82 -5.73
N SER A 172 -4.25 8.47 -6.63
CA SER A 172 -4.01 8.46 -8.08
C SER A 172 -5.21 9.04 -8.79
N SER A 173 -5.16 10.30 -9.13
CA SER A 173 -6.22 11.00 -9.87
C SER A 173 -6.29 10.60 -11.35
N GLY A 174 -5.28 9.88 -11.84
CA GLY A 174 -5.19 9.38 -13.20
C GLY A 174 -6.14 8.20 -13.50
N LYS A 175 -6.15 7.75 -14.75
CA LYS A 175 -6.90 6.54 -15.14
C LYS A 175 -6.24 5.24 -14.68
N THR A 176 -4.97 5.27 -14.35
CA THR A 176 -4.19 4.12 -13.93
C THR A 176 -4.02 4.18 -12.42
N PRO A 177 -4.42 3.16 -11.67
CA PRO A 177 -4.23 3.14 -10.23
C PRO A 177 -2.74 3.13 -9.87
N SER A 178 -2.41 3.71 -8.73
CA SER A 178 -1.12 3.50 -8.09
C SER A 178 -0.93 2.01 -7.75
N THR A 179 0.31 1.53 -7.73
CA THR A 179 0.55 0.10 -7.51
C THR A 179 1.69 -0.18 -6.56
N PHE A 180 1.45 -1.14 -5.66
CA PHE A 180 2.49 -1.89 -4.97
C PHE A 180 2.41 -3.33 -5.46
N ALA A 181 3.42 -3.78 -6.22
CA ALA A 181 3.37 -5.08 -6.87
C ALA A 181 4.69 -5.86 -6.76
N PHE A 182 4.59 -7.17 -6.49
CA PHE A 182 5.74 -8.04 -6.30
C PHE A 182 6.63 -7.62 -5.12
N ASP A 183 6.06 -6.95 -4.13
CA ASP A 183 6.78 -6.47 -2.96
C ASP A 183 6.87 -7.53 -1.87
N TYR A 184 7.90 -7.43 -1.05
CA TYR A 184 8.10 -8.29 0.10
C TYR A 184 8.46 -7.43 1.31
N GLY A 185 7.62 -7.49 2.35
CA GLY A 185 7.86 -6.81 3.62
C GLY A 185 8.03 -7.80 4.75
N SER A 186 9.12 -7.73 5.51
CA SER A 186 9.31 -8.60 6.68
C SER A 186 10.01 -7.93 7.83
N TRP A 187 9.61 -8.30 9.05
CA TRP A 187 10.19 -7.81 10.29
C TRP A 187 10.10 -6.28 10.45
N ASN A 188 9.15 -5.63 9.80
CA ASN A 188 8.89 -4.21 10.01
C ASN A 188 8.04 -4.03 11.27
N ALA A 189 8.28 -2.96 12.02
CA ALA A 189 7.72 -2.82 13.37
C ALA A 189 6.22 -2.53 13.38
N ASP A 190 5.67 -1.98 12.32
CA ASP A 190 4.22 -1.91 12.10
C ASP A 190 3.85 -2.89 10.99
N SER A 191 3.73 -2.48 9.75
CA SER A 191 3.27 -3.37 8.70
C SER A 191 4.26 -3.57 7.55
N GLY A 192 4.13 -4.72 6.87
CA GLY A 192 4.89 -5.00 5.66
C GLY A 192 4.53 -4.02 4.55
N ILE A 193 3.23 -3.78 4.35
CA ILE A 193 2.69 -2.86 3.34
C ILE A 193 1.57 -2.02 3.96
N TYR A 194 1.55 -0.72 3.61
CA TYR A 194 0.53 0.21 4.06
C TYR A 194 0.06 1.12 2.92
N VAL A 195 -1.25 1.30 2.82
CA VAL A 195 -1.89 2.38 2.04
C VAL A 195 -3.00 2.96 2.89
N GLY A 196 -2.94 4.24 3.24
CA GLY A 196 -3.95 4.87 4.11
C GLY A 196 -3.91 6.39 4.12
N GLY A 197 -4.82 6.98 4.93
CA GLY A 197 -5.01 8.43 5.00
C GLY A 197 -5.43 9.05 3.66
N CYS A 198 -6.14 8.31 2.81
CA CYS A 198 -6.58 8.75 1.49
C CYS A 198 -8.09 8.56 1.34
N SER A 199 -8.82 9.63 1.00
CA SER A 199 -10.27 9.58 0.81
C SER A 199 -10.70 8.80 -0.45
N ASP A 200 -9.85 8.80 -1.46
CA ASP A 200 -9.93 8.04 -2.69
C ASP A 200 -8.53 7.57 -3.07
N CYS A 201 -8.17 6.38 -2.62
CA CYS A 201 -6.79 5.89 -2.76
C CYS A 201 -6.46 5.49 -4.19
N HIS A 202 -7.44 4.95 -4.95
CA HIS A 202 -7.29 4.45 -6.31
C HIS A 202 -5.97 3.70 -6.49
N ALA A 203 -5.81 2.60 -5.76
CA ALA A 203 -4.56 1.86 -5.66
C ALA A 203 -4.77 0.34 -5.68
N VAL A 204 -3.73 -0.39 -6.09
CA VAL A 204 -3.69 -1.85 -6.11
C VAL A 204 -2.45 -2.36 -5.42
N VAL A 205 -2.62 -3.23 -4.43
CA VAL A 205 -1.55 -4.06 -3.85
C VAL A 205 -1.72 -5.46 -4.37
N THR A 206 -0.73 -6.00 -5.07
CA THR A 206 -0.87 -7.30 -5.72
C THR A 206 0.44 -8.09 -5.83
N ASN A 207 0.33 -9.42 -5.95
CA ASN A 207 1.47 -10.32 -6.11
C ASN A 207 2.59 -10.09 -5.07
N SER A 208 2.21 -9.66 -3.88
CA SER A 208 3.11 -9.25 -2.82
C SER A 208 3.02 -10.22 -1.64
N ARG A 209 4.02 -10.18 -0.76
CA ARG A 209 4.01 -10.95 0.48
C ARG A 209 4.45 -10.11 1.66
N ALA A 210 3.74 -10.24 2.78
CA ALA A 210 4.16 -9.69 4.06
C ALA A 210 4.29 -10.80 5.10
N TYR A 211 5.49 -10.91 5.68
CA TYR A 211 5.90 -12.02 6.51
C TYR A 211 6.55 -11.53 7.81
N LYS A 212 6.10 -12.02 8.97
CA LYS A 212 6.73 -11.70 10.27
C LYS A 212 6.77 -10.20 10.60
N ASN A 213 5.79 -9.44 10.18
CA ASN A 213 5.57 -8.07 10.66
C ASN A 213 4.55 -8.09 11.80
N ALA A 214 4.37 -6.99 12.51
CA ALA A 214 3.24 -6.89 13.41
C ALA A 214 1.92 -7.01 12.63
N LEU A 215 1.78 -6.29 11.55
CA LEU A 215 0.67 -6.41 10.59
C LEU A 215 1.22 -6.80 9.22
N GLY A 216 0.56 -7.70 8.51
CA GLY A 216 0.89 -7.92 7.12
C GLY A 216 0.59 -6.68 6.29
N TYR A 217 -0.65 -6.22 6.34
CA TYR A 217 -1.13 -4.96 5.78
C TYR A 217 -1.82 -4.13 6.87
N SER A 218 -1.57 -2.83 6.88
CA SER A 218 -2.36 -1.83 7.58
C SER A 218 -2.88 -0.76 6.61
N GLY A 219 -4.06 -0.21 6.90
CA GLY A 219 -4.67 0.80 6.03
C GLY A 219 -5.62 1.68 6.82
N THR A 220 -5.08 2.57 7.66
CA THR A 220 -5.88 3.50 8.45
C THR A 220 -6.55 4.52 7.54
N ASN A 221 -7.88 4.65 7.68
CA ASN A 221 -8.70 5.60 6.93
C ASN A 221 -8.47 5.57 5.40
N ALA A 222 -8.04 4.41 4.88
CA ALA A 222 -7.98 4.18 3.44
C ALA A 222 -9.40 4.19 2.86
N GLY A 223 -9.61 4.89 1.76
CA GLY A 223 -10.93 5.03 1.15
C GLY A 223 -10.91 4.91 -0.36
N GLY A 224 -11.98 4.34 -0.94
CA GLY A 224 -12.25 4.33 -2.36
C GLY A 224 -11.26 3.56 -3.24
N GLU A 225 -11.74 2.66 -4.08
CA GLU A 225 -11.01 1.95 -5.13
C GLU A 225 -9.63 1.40 -4.70
N LEU A 226 -9.54 0.87 -3.48
CA LEU A 226 -8.34 0.18 -2.99
C LEU A 226 -8.53 -1.34 -3.12
N TYR A 227 -7.59 -1.99 -3.78
CA TYR A 227 -7.62 -3.43 -4.05
C TYR A 227 -6.39 -4.11 -3.44
N LEU A 228 -6.62 -5.02 -2.49
CA LEU A 228 -5.60 -5.91 -1.93
C LEU A 228 -5.87 -7.31 -2.51
N ILE A 229 -5.13 -7.69 -3.54
CA ILE A 229 -5.46 -8.88 -4.33
C ILE A 229 -4.26 -9.79 -4.61
N ASN A 230 -4.53 -11.08 -4.75
CA ASN A 230 -3.56 -12.07 -5.23
C ASN A 230 -2.20 -11.99 -4.51
N SER A 231 -2.23 -11.85 -3.19
CA SER A 231 -1.05 -11.67 -2.34
C SER A 231 -1.05 -12.66 -1.17
N GLU A 232 0.11 -12.84 -0.53
CA GLU A 232 0.31 -13.73 0.60
C GLU A 232 0.58 -12.93 1.89
N TRP A 233 -0.14 -13.24 2.95
CA TRP A 233 -0.07 -12.54 4.24
C TRP A 233 0.09 -13.58 5.34
N ASP A 234 1.32 -13.78 5.82
CA ASP A 234 1.58 -14.92 6.68
C ASP A 234 2.57 -14.65 7.82
N HIS A 235 2.39 -15.40 8.91
CA HIS A 235 3.24 -15.34 10.10
C HIS A 235 3.36 -13.94 10.73
N ASN A 236 2.44 -13.03 10.43
CA ASN A 236 2.31 -11.76 11.14
C ASN A 236 1.53 -11.97 12.45
N SER A 237 1.43 -10.95 13.30
CA SER A 237 0.47 -11.01 14.41
C SER A 237 -0.97 -10.99 13.87
N THR A 238 -1.24 -10.08 12.93
CA THR A 238 -2.49 -10.01 12.14
C THR A 238 -2.16 -9.93 10.66
N GLY A 239 -2.94 -10.60 9.82
CA GLY A 239 -2.67 -10.64 8.38
C GLY A 239 -2.98 -9.31 7.68
N ILE A 240 -4.25 -8.92 7.62
CA ILE A 240 -4.73 -7.71 6.93
C ILE A 240 -5.62 -6.92 7.88
N LEU A 241 -5.32 -5.64 8.10
CA LEU A 241 -6.06 -4.78 9.03
C LEU A 241 -6.38 -3.39 8.44
N PRO A 242 -7.39 -3.27 7.56
CA PRO A 242 -7.98 -1.96 7.31
C PRO A 242 -8.70 -1.47 8.59
N ASN A 243 -8.42 -0.25 9.01
CA ASN A 243 -8.89 0.25 10.28
C ASN A 243 -9.25 1.74 10.25
N THR A 244 -10.06 2.17 11.22
CA THR A 244 -10.44 3.58 11.40
C THR A 244 -9.73 4.14 12.62
N LEU A 245 -8.99 5.24 12.46
CA LEU A 245 -8.47 6.05 13.56
C LEU A 245 -8.90 7.50 13.42
N THR A 246 -9.21 8.15 14.54
CA THR A 246 -9.61 9.57 14.56
C THR A 246 -8.40 10.51 14.51
N SER A 247 -7.21 9.99 14.68
CA SER A 247 -5.94 10.75 14.65
C SER A 247 -5.38 10.96 13.24
N GLU A 248 -5.93 10.28 12.24
CA GLU A 248 -5.50 10.38 10.85
C GLU A 248 -6.56 11.03 9.96
N PRO A 249 -6.19 11.56 8.78
CA PRO A 249 -7.14 12.14 7.83
C PRO A 249 -8.23 11.17 7.36
N ASP A 250 -9.34 11.71 6.93
CA ASP A 250 -10.41 11.05 6.17
C ASP A 250 -11.11 9.83 6.79
N PRO A 251 -11.36 9.78 8.13
CA PRO A 251 -12.13 8.69 8.70
C PRO A 251 -13.58 8.67 8.16
N PRO A 252 -14.25 7.53 8.08
CA PRO A 252 -13.76 6.21 8.42
C PRO A 252 -13.03 5.53 7.24
N GLN A 253 -12.28 4.48 7.54
CA GLN A 253 -11.78 3.54 6.53
C GLN A 253 -12.96 2.96 5.74
N ARG A 254 -12.84 2.84 4.41
CA ARG A 254 -13.96 2.40 3.57
C ARG A 254 -13.56 1.91 2.18
N GLY A 255 -14.43 1.07 1.58
CA GLY A 255 -14.38 0.75 0.15
C GLY A 255 -13.15 -0.05 -0.30
N THR A 256 -12.53 -0.81 0.60
CA THR A 256 -11.41 -1.70 0.25
C THR A 256 -11.94 -3.06 -0.23
N THR A 257 -11.42 -3.55 -1.34
CA THR A 257 -11.66 -4.91 -1.82
C THR A 257 -10.45 -5.79 -1.48
N ILE A 258 -10.67 -6.83 -0.68
CA ILE A 258 -9.68 -7.83 -0.27
C ILE A 258 -10.07 -9.13 -0.95
N ALA A 259 -9.35 -9.53 -2.01
CA ALA A 259 -9.78 -10.66 -2.82
C ALA A 259 -8.63 -11.55 -3.30
N ASP A 260 -8.92 -12.84 -3.45
CA ASP A 260 -8.00 -13.82 -4.04
C ASP A 260 -6.63 -13.91 -3.32
N ASN A 261 -6.60 -13.59 -2.02
CA ASN A 261 -5.38 -13.66 -1.21
C ASN A 261 -5.25 -15.02 -0.52
N TYR A 262 -4.01 -15.37 -0.19
CA TYR A 262 -3.69 -16.43 0.74
C TYR A 262 -3.27 -15.81 2.09
N VAL A 263 -4.10 -15.98 3.11
CA VAL A 263 -3.93 -15.40 4.44
C VAL A 263 -3.77 -16.53 5.43
N HIS A 264 -2.60 -16.72 6.03
CA HIS A 264 -2.38 -17.89 6.85
C HIS A 264 -1.35 -17.72 7.96
N ASP A 265 -1.50 -18.52 9.02
CA ASP A 265 -0.55 -18.61 10.13
C ASP A 265 -0.24 -17.25 10.80
N ASN A 266 -1.16 -16.28 10.80
CA ASN A 266 -0.97 -14.96 11.41
C ASN A 266 -1.22 -15.04 12.93
N ASN A 267 -0.38 -15.77 13.62
CA ASN A 267 -0.48 -16.09 15.04
C ASN A 267 0.77 -15.66 15.82
N ASP A 268 1.66 -14.91 15.20
CA ASP A 268 2.98 -14.66 15.74
C ASP A 268 2.96 -13.45 16.68
N ALA A 269 3.03 -13.73 17.96
CA ALA A 269 3.19 -12.70 18.99
C ALA A 269 4.65 -12.23 19.12
N ASP A 270 5.60 -12.92 18.45
CA ASP A 270 7.04 -12.62 18.45
C ASP A 270 7.42 -11.82 17.21
N THR A 271 6.67 -10.75 16.93
CA THR A 271 6.92 -9.80 15.84
C THR A 271 7.37 -8.46 16.40
N PRO A 272 8.11 -7.65 15.62
CA PRO A 272 8.43 -6.30 16.07
C PRO A 272 7.11 -5.52 16.20
N GLY A 273 6.75 -5.11 17.40
CA GLY A 273 5.52 -4.38 17.67
C GLY A 273 5.80 -2.91 18.00
N THR A 274 4.97 -2.00 17.52
CA THR A 274 4.85 -0.64 18.03
C THR A 274 3.51 -0.48 18.74
N GLY A 275 3.30 0.60 19.49
CA GLY A 275 2.08 0.81 20.29
C GLY A 275 0.76 0.76 19.51
N ILE A 276 0.76 0.94 18.17
CA ILE A 276 -0.43 0.82 17.31
C ILE A 276 -0.82 -0.64 17.11
N THR A 277 0.13 -1.55 17.11
CA THR A 277 -0.13 -2.98 16.97
C THR A 277 -0.81 -3.61 18.17
N GLY A 278 -0.81 -2.92 19.31
CA GLY A 278 -1.58 -3.33 20.50
C GLY A 278 -3.11 -3.35 20.28
N ILE A 279 -3.62 -2.74 19.20
CA ILE A 279 -5.03 -2.82 18.80
C ILE A 279 -5.30 -3.93 17.77
N ALA A 280 -4.27 -4.57 17.25
CA ALA A 280 -4.40 -5.64 16.27
C ALA A 280 -4.53 -6.99 16.98
N PRO A 281 -5.63 -7.72 16.78
CA PRO A 281 -5.84 -9.01 17.46
C PRO A 281 -4.93 -10.08 16.87
N VAL A 282 -3.91 -10.46 17.64
CA VAL A 282 -3.01 -11.59 17.28
C VAL A 282 -3.84 -12.82 16.99
N GLY A 283 -3.53 -13.54 15.93
CA GLY A 283 -4.27 -14.74 15.55
C GLY A 283 -5.48 -14.47 14.66
N THR A 284 -5.52 -13.30 14.04
CA THR A 284 -6.59 -12.91 13.10
C THR A 284 -6.04 -12.83 11.68
N GLY A 285 -6.79 -13.40 10.73
CA GLY A 285 -6.46 -13.32 9.33
C GLY A 285 -6.74 -11.95 8.74
N ILE A 286 -8.01 -11.51 8.76
CA ILE A 286 -8.46 -10.22 8.22
C ILE A 286 -9.33 -9.53 9.27
N GLY A 287 -8.98 -8.32 9.69
CA GLY A 287 -9.75 -7.51 10.61
C GLY A 287 -10.38 -6.30 9.91
N LEU A 288 -11.70 -6.20 9.92
CA LEU A 288 -12.46 -5.03 9.48
C LEU A 288 -12.82 -4.20 10.71
N THR A 289 -11.91 -3.31 11.12
CA THR A 289 -12.03 -2.60 12.39
C THR A 289 -12.55 -1.19 12.18
N GLY A 290 -13.85 -0.99 12.42
CA GLY A 290 -14.55 0.28 12.19
C GLY A 290 -14.69 0.65 10.71
N GLY A 291 -14.46 -0.28 9.79
CA GLY A 291 -14.48 -0.04 8.35
C GLY A 291 -15.89 -0.10 7.73
N TRP A 292 -16.08 0.62 6.64
CA TRP A 292 -17.33 0.71 5.88
C TRP A 292 -17.18 0.23 4.43
N ASP A 293 -18.24 -0.37 3.88
CA ASP A 293 -18.36 -0.70 2.45
C ASP A 293 -17.19 -1.58 1.91
N ASN A 294 -16.55 -2.37 2.76
CA ASN A 294 -15.46 -3.26 2.34
C ASN A 294 -16.00 -4.58 1.80
N ILE A 295 -15.23 -5.20 0.91
CA ILE A 295 -15.54 -6.50 0.31
C ILE A 295 -14.38 -7.46 0.57
N VAL A 296 -14.64 -8.53 1.31
CA VAL A 296 -13.71 -9.64 1.56
C VAL A 296 -14.22 -10.86 0.80
N ARG A 297 -13.57 -11.25 -0.29
CA ARG A 297 -14.09 -12.32 -1.16
C ARG A 297 -13.02 -13.24 -1.73
N HIS A 298 -13.36 -14.51 -1.93
CA HIS A 298 -12.53 -15.52 -2.58
C HIS A 298 -11.13 -15.67 -1.96
N ASN A 299 -10.94 -15.24 -0.72
CA ASN A 299 -9.68 -15.45 -0.03
C ASN A 299 -9.62 -16.89 0.50
N ARG A 300 -8.42 -17.43 0.53
CA ARG A 300 -8.07 -18.65 1.23
C ARG A 300 -7.46 -18.27 2.58
N ILE A 301 -8.13 -18.62 3.68
CA ILE A 301 -7.75 -18.23 5.04
C ILE A 301 -7.51 -19.48 5.86
N GLU A 302 -6.29 -19.69 6.35
CA GLU A 302 -5.92 -20.92 7.03
C GLU A 302 -5.12 -20.67 8.32
N ASN A 303 -5.25 -21.61 9.26
CA ASN A 303 -4.42 -21.67 10.46
C ASN A 303 -4.43 -20.38 11.29
N GLN A 304 -5.58 -19.73 11.46
CA GLN A 304 -5.71 -18.58 12.35
C GLN A 304 -6.18 -19.05 13.73
N LYS A 305 -5.45 -18.64 14.78
CA LYS A 305 -5.73 -19.08 16.14
C LYS A 305 -7.09 -18.61 16.64
N HIS A 306 -7.48 -17.39 16.30
CA HIS A 306 -8.72 -16.77 16.76
C HIS A 306 -9.72 -16.59 15.62
N ALA A 307 -9.55 -15.62 14.76
CA ALA A 307 -10.55 -15.33 13.73
C ALA A 307 -9.98 -15.37 12.31
N GLY A 308 -10.71 -15.97 11.38
CA GLY A 308 -10.40 -15.87 9.96
C GLY A 308 -10.69 -14.47 9.45
N VAL A 309 -11.92 -14.00 9.65
CA VAL A 309 -12.34 -12.63 9.44
C VAL A 309 -12.96 -12.10 10.72
N LEU A 310 -12.50 -10.97 11.22
CA LEU A 310 -13.06 -10.26 12.36
C LEU A 310 -13.76 -8.99 11.88
N ILE A 311 -15.01 -8.78 12.29
CA ILE A 311 -15.77 -7.55 12.05
C ILE A 311 -16.03 -6.91 13.40
N GLU A 312 -15.46 -5.73 13.66
CA GLU A 312 -15.55 -5.13 14.97
C GLU A 312 -15.59 -3.60 14.93
N TRP A 313 -15.98 -3.03 16.06
CA TRP A 313 -16.03 -1.60 16.29
C TRP A 313 -14.65 -1.05 16.64
N LEU A 314 -14.22 -0.01 15.92
CA LEU A 314 -13.07 0.81 16.31
C LEU A 314 -13.34 2.26 15.93
N PHE A 315 -13.62 3.14 16.90
CA PHE A 315 -14.04 4.54 16.74
C PHE A 315 -15.33 4.74 15.93
N THR A 316 -15.59 3.89 14.94
CA THR A 316 -16.82 3.86 14.14
C THR A 316 -17.35 2.42 14.09
N PRO A 317 -18.68 2.23 13.99
CA PRO A 317 -19.24 0.91 13.79
C PRO A 317 -18.83 0.36 12.41
N PRO A 318 -18.54 -0.94 12.29
CA PRO A 318 -18.39 -1.56 10.99
C PRO A 318 -19.73 -1.57 10.26
N TYR A 319 -19.75 -1.08 9.02
CA TYR A 319 -21.00 -0.83 8.30
C TYR A 319 -20.93 -1.32 6.86
N ASN A 320 -21.97 -2.00 6.39
CA ASN A 320 -22.17 -2.44 5.01
C ASN A 320 -20.98 -3.22 4.41
N ASN A 321 -20.23 -3.95 5.23
CA ASN A 321 -19.15 -4.81 4.75
C ASN A 321 -19.72 -6.15 4.24
N GLN A 322 -19.04 -6.75 3.27
CA GLN A 322 -19.40 -8.02 2.67
C GLN A 322 -18.28 -9.03 2.87
N VAL A 323 -18.60 -10.18 3.48
CA VAL A 323 -17.68 -11.31 3.61
C VAL A 323 -18.27 -12.49 2.84
N VAL A 324 -17.77 -12.74 1.63
CA VAL A 324 -18.44 -13.63 0.69
C VAL A 324 -17.49 -14.60 0.00
N TYR A 325 -17.91 -15.84 -0.13
CA TYR A 325 -17.23 -16.90 -0.90
C TYR A 325 -15.75 -17.12 -0.52
N ASN A 326 -15.37 -16.88 0.74
CA ASN A 326 -14.06 -17.22 1.24
C ASN A 326 -14.00 -18.70 1.65
N THR A 327 -12.80 -19.27 1.62
CA THR A 327 -12.56 -20.62 2.10
C THR A 327 -11.68 -20.57 3.34
N PHE A 328 -12.12 -21.27 4.39
CA PHE A 328 -11.44 -21.36 5.66
C PHE A 328 -10.94 -22.78 5.91
N LYS A 329 -9.88 -22.89 6.71
CA LYS A 329 -9.37 -24.17 7.18
C LYS A 329 -8.57 -24.00 8.47
N ASN A 330 -8.92 -24.77 9.50
CA ASN A 330 -8.26 -24.75 10.79
C ASN A 330 -8.20 -23.32 11.39
N VAL A 331 -9.35 -22.68 11.49
CA VAL A 331 -9.51 -21.32 12.03
C VAL A 331 -10.27 -21.40 13.36
N GLY A 332 -10.04 -20.46 14.28
CA GLY A 332 -10.71 -20.40 15.57
C GLY A 332 -10.36 -21.57 16.51
N TYR A 333 -9.20 -22.17 16.36
CA TYR A 333 -8.86 -23.39 17.10
C TYR A 333 -8.47 -23.17 18.57
N ALA A 334 -8.38 -21.93 19.04
CA ALA A 334 -8.22 -21.62 20.46
C ALA A 334 -9.49 -21.94 21.28
N ASN A 335 -10.65 -22.02 20.61
CA ASN A 335 -11.96 -22.38 21.17
C ASN A 335 -12.44 -21.45 22.31
N GLY A 336 -12.13 -20.17 22.22
CA GLY A 336 -12.67 -19.11 23.07
C GLY A 336 -13.86 -18.38 22.45
N ALA A 337 -14.36 -17.38 23.12
CA ALA A 337 -15.36 -16.46 22.55
C ALA A 337 -14.69 -15.62 21.43
N GLY A 338 -15.33 -15.55 20.27
CA GLY A 338 -14.78 -14.90 19.08
C GLY A 338 -13.84 -15.76 18.26
N ASP A 339 -13.63 -17.03 18.64
CA ASP A 339 -12.81 -17.98 17.89
C ASP A 339 -13.68 -18.71 16.83
N ALA A 340 -13.68 -18.18 15.60
CA ALA A 340 -14.51 -18.69 14.52
C ALA A 340 -13.89 -18.34 13.15
N ASP A 341 -14.42 -18.93 12.08
CA ASP A 341 -14.07 -18.52 10.72
C ASP A 341 -14.43 -17.04 10.50
N ILE A 342 -15.58 -16.62 11.03
CA ILE A 342 -16.03 -15.23 11.01
C ILE A 342 -16.47 -14.83 12.42
N ALA A 343 -15.76 -13.89 13.02
CA ALA A 343 -16.05 -13.35 14.33
C ALA A 343 -16.67 -11.95 14.22
N ILE A 344 -17.71 -11.71 15.02
CA ILE A 344 -18.43 -10.43 15.07
C ILE A 344 -18.27 -9.85 16.48
N GLY A 345 -17.42 -8.85 16.63
CA GLY A 345 -17.07 -8.25 17.93
C GLY A 345 -18.05 -7.21 18.45
N ALA A 346 -19.03 -6.76 17.66
CA ALA A 346 -20.01 -5.75 18.06
C ALA A 346 -21.31 -5.86 17.25
N ALA A 347 -22.37 -5.15 17.69
CA ALA A 347 -23.58 -4.96 16.89
C ALA A 347 -23.22 -4.30 15.56
N THR A 348 -23.34 -5.04 14.47
CA THR A 348 -22.88 -4.61 13.15
C THR A 348 -24.06 -4.49 12.22
N LEU A 349 -24.52 -3.29 11.92
CA LEU A 349 -25.64 -3.12 11.01
C LEU A 349 -25.22 -3.19 9.56
N GLN A 350 -26.03 -3.89 8.75
CA GLN A 350 -25.89 -4.04 7.30
C GLN A 350 -24.61 -4.75 6.80
N ASN A 351 -23.81 -5.32 7.68
CA ASN A 351 -22.79 -6.25 7.25
C ASN A 351 -23.46 -7.57 6.78
N CYS A 352 -22.89 -8.21 5.78
CA CYS A 352 -23.45 -9.43 5.25
C CYS A 352 -22.39 -10.53 5.05
N VAL A 353 -22.84 -11.78 5.20
CA VAL A 353 -22.00 -12.97 5.07
C VAL A 353 -22.71 -13.97 4.18
N GLU A 354 -22.04 -14.45 3.12
CA GLU A 354 -22.64 -15.40 2.18
C GLU A 354 -21.61 -16.33 1.55
N GLY A 355 -21.96 -17.58 1.36
CA GLY A 355 -21.21 -18.55 0.56
C GLY A 355 -19.82 -18.91 1.07
N ASN A 356 -19.47 -18.56 2.31
CA ASN A 356 -18.21 -18.90 2.93
C ASN A 356 -18.20 -20.37 3.39
N THR A 357 -17.07 -21.05 3.25
CA THR A 357 -16.97 -22.48 3.57
C THR A 357 -15.72 -22.84 4.36
N ASP A 358 -15.83 -23.80 5.29
CA ASP A 358 -14.72 -24.52 5.92
C ASP A 358 -14.82 -26.02 5.58
N GLY A 359 -13.82 -26.53 4.87
CA GLY A 359 -13.79 -27.92 4.43
C GLY A 359 -15.03 -28.34 3.64
N GLY A 360 -15.65 -27.43 2.88
CA GLY A 360 -16.86 -27.65 2.11
C GLY A 360 -18.16 -27.60 2.91
N LYS A 361 -18.12 -27.27 4.20
CA LYS A 361 -19.28 -26.96 5.04
C LYS A 361 -19.44 -25.43 5.14
N PRO A 362 -20.63 -24.93 5.54
CA PRO A 362 -20.75 -23.51 5.88
C PRO A 362 -19.74 -23.09 6.94
N ALA A 363 -19.14 -21.93 6.76
CA ALA A 363 -18.20 -21.35 7.73
C ALA A 363 -18.89 -21.09 9.08
N SER A 364 -18.14 -21.23 10.16
CA SER A 364 -18.59 -20.90 11.51
C SER A 364 -18.68 -19.39 11.71
N ILE A 365 -19.67 -18.93 12.49
CA ILE A 365 -19.86 -17.53 12.84
C ILE A 365 -20.03 -17.46 14.36
N ASP A 366 -19.32 -16.55 15.02
CA ASP A 366 -19.49 -16.30 16.45
C ASP A 366 -19.75 -14.79 16.68
N PRO A 367 -20.86 -14.39 17.34
CA PRO A 367 -21.97 -15.24 17.80
C PRO A 367 -22.79 -15.81 16.64
N ILE A 368 -23.41 -16.98 16.86
CA ILE A 368 -24.12 -17.78 15.82
C ILE A 368 -25.26 -17.02 15.14
N ASP A 369 -25.85 -16.07 15.79
CA ASP A 369 -26.96 -15.24 15.26
C ASP A 369 -26.75 -13.77 15.64
N PRO A 370 -25.73 -13.13 15.07
CA PRO A 370 -25.39 -11.75 15.44
C PRO A 370 -26.45 -10.78 14.96
N VAL A 371 -26.81 -9.85 15.83
CA VAL A 371 -27.79 -8.79 15.52
C VAL A 371 -27.27 -7.92 14.37
N GLY A 372 -28.07 -7.76 13.34
CA GLY A 372 -27.77 -6.89 12.19
C GLY A 372 -26.97 -7.53 11.07
N LEU A 373 -26.57 -8.80 11.20
CA LEU A 373 -25.98 -9.53 10.08
C LEU A 373 -27.08 -9.91 9.08
N SER A 374 -26.81 -9.82 7.80
CA SER A 374 -27.75 -10.07 6.74
C SER A 374 -27.15 -10.93 5.61
N ASN A 375 -28.02 -11.51 4.77
CA ASN A 375 -27.58 -12.07 3.49
C ASN A 375 -27.15 -10.95 2.54
N CYS A 376 -26.19 -11.20 1.67
CA CYS A 376 -25.62 -10.20 0.77
C CYS A 376 -26.47 -9.88 -0.46
N GLY A 377 -27.72 -10.36 -0.53
CA GLY A 377 -28.63 -10.09 -1.64
C GLY A 377 -29.02 -8.60 -1.76
N ASP A 378 -29.20 -8.13 -2.98
CA ASP A 378 -29.54 -6.74 -3.29
C ASP A 378 -30.91 -6.27 -2.74
N ASP A 379 -31.79 -7.24 -2.39
CA ASP A 379 -33.15 -6.99 -1.92
C ASP A 379 -33.26 -6.82 -0.41
N ASN A 380 -32.15 -6.70 0.33
CA ASN A 380 -32.22 -6.53 1.77
C ASN A 380 -32.66 -5.12 2.14
N PRO A 381 -33.92 -4.92 2.61
CA PRO A 381 -34.44 -3.59 2.92
C PRO A 381 -33.69 -2.92 4.08
N LEU A 382 -32.94 -3.66 4.89
CA LEU A 382 -32.14 -3.11 5.98
C LEU A 382 -30.88 -2.42 5.46
N ARG A 383 -30.37 -2.79 4.28
CA ARG A 383 -29.21 -2.13 3.66
C ARG A 383 -29.48 -0.68 3.26
N THR A 384 -30.76 -0.34 3.01
CA THR A 384 -31.14 0.99 2.49
C THR A 384 -31.74 1.91 3.54
N GLN A 385 -32.16 1.40 4.71
CA GLN A 385 -32.97 2.17 5.66
C GLN A 385 -32.21 2.75 6.86
N VAL A 386 -31.03 2.27 7.16
CA VAL A 386 -30.30 2.73 8.34
C VAL A 386 -29.28 3.79 7.93
N GLY A 387 -29.68 5.03 7.97
CA GLY A 387 -28.78 6.15 7.72
C GLY A 387 -27.65 6.20 8.74
N ARG A 388 -26.53 6.77 8.33
CA ARG A 388 -25.27 6.97 9.09
C ARG A 388 -25.40 7.70 10.44
N GLY A 389 -26.61 7.83 11.01
CA GLY A 389 -26.92 8.66 12.19
C GLY A 389 -27.47 7.90 13.40
N ILE A 390 -27.48 6.56 13.41
CA ILE A 390 -28.09 5.79 14.50
C ILE A 390 -27.16 5.60 15.70
N TYR A 391 -25.85 5.77 15.50
CA TYR A 391 -24.88 5.60 16.56
C TYR A 391 -24.61 6.92 17.25
N GLY A 392 -25.17 7.07 18.45
CA GLY A 392 -24.92 8.22 19.32
C GLY A 392 -23.66 8.03 20.16
N PRO A 393 -23.10 9.11 20.71
CA PRO A 393 -22.03 9.00 21.69
C PRO A 393 -22.57 8.28 22.93
N GLY A 394 -22.07 7.06 23.19
CA GLY A 394 -22.46 6.25 24.35
C GLY A 394 -22.83 4.80 24.07
N ASP A 395 -22.82 4.36 22.82
CA ASP A 395 -22.94 2.94 22.53
C ASP A 395 -21.73 2.18 23.08
N PRO A 396 -21.93 1.00 23.70
CA PRO A 396 -20.82 0.29 24.31
C PRO A 396 -19.82 -0.12 23.23
N ILE A 397 -18.72 0.61 23.19
CA ILE A 397 -17.53 0.19 22.48
C ILE A 397 -17.05 -1.07 23.19
N VAL A 398 -17.21 -2.22 22.56
CA VAL A 398 -16.38 -3.36 22.94
C VAL A 398 -15.00 -3.02 22.43
N ASP A 399 -14.22 -2.40 23.28
CA ASP A 399 -12.86 -2.02 23.01
C ASP A 399 -12.08 -3.29 22.63
N VAL A 400 -11.44 -3.27 21.47
CA VAL A 400 -10.53 -4.33 21.01
C VAL A 400 -9.57 -4.71 22.14
N GLN A 401 -9.08 -3.72 22.88
CA GLN A 401 -8.24 -3.95 24.05
C GLN A 401 -8.94 -4.78 25.12
N THR A 402 -10.25 -4.63 25.28
CA THR A 402 -11.03 -5.45 26.22
C THR A 402 -11.12 -6.89 25.73
N LEU A 403 -11.30 -7.11 24.43
CA LEU A 403 -11.28 -8.45 23.82
C LEU A 403 -9.89 -9.08 23.91
N LEU A 404 -8.85 -8.35 23.61
CA LEU A 404 -7.46 -8.77 23.73
C LEU A 404 -7.12 -9.15 25.19
N ASN A 405 -7.52 -8.31 26.15
CA ASN A 405 -7.33 -8.57 27.57
C ASN A 405 -8.13 -9.78 28.06
N ALA A 406 -9.37 -9.95 27.58
CA ALA A 406 -10.19 -11.13 27.90
C ALA A 406 -9.63 -12.41 27.31
N ALA A 407 -9.03 -12.35 26.12
CA ALA A 407 -8.34 -13.46 25.49
C ALA A 407 -6.93 -13.72 26.09
N GLY A 408 -6.48 -12.91 27.05
CA GLY A 408 -5.14 -13.02 27.64
C GLY A 408 -4.02 -12.64 26.67
N ILE A 409 -4.34 -11.95 25.57
CA ILE A 409 -3.37 -11.48 24.59
C ILE A 409 -2.83 -10.15 25.07
N THR A 410 -1.61 -10.18 25.58
CA THR A 410 -0.86 -8.96 25.93
C THR A 410 0.06 -8.58 24.78
N GLU A 411 0.48 -7.31 24.74
CA GLU A 411 1.51 -6.86 23.79
C GLU A 411 2.68 -7.86 23.70
N PRO A 412 3.29 -8.03 22.51
CA PRO A 412 4.43 -8.94 22.34
C PRO A 412 5.56 -8.55 23.29
N LYS A 413 5.73 -9.29 24.38
CA LYS A 413 6.75 -8.99 25.40
C LYS A 413 8.11 -9.61 25.10
N ASP A 414 8.18 -10.52 24.17
CA ASP A 414 9.32 -11.40 23.97
C ASP A 414 9.96 -11.29 22.58
N PHE A 415 9.81 -10.13 21.91
CA PHE A 415 10.48 -9.92 20.61
C PHE A 415 12.00 -10.07 20.78
N LYS A 416 12.55 -11.13 20.24
CA LYS A 416 13.97 -11.51 20.36
C LYS A 416 14.86 -10.88 19.28
N GLY A 417 14.29 -10.01 18.46
CA GLY A 417 14.96 -9.41 17.33
C GLY A 417 14.56 -10.06 15.99
N PRO A 418 14.90 -9.41 14.87
CA PRO A 418 14.57 -9.93 13.56
C PRO A 418 15.20 -11.30 13.32
N GLY A 419 14.49 -12.14 12.62
CA GLY A 419 15.01 -13.39 12.10
C GLY A 419 16.09 -13.19 11.03
N PRO A 420 16.55 -14.26 10.39
CA PRO A 420 17.55 -14.17 9.35
C PRO A 420 17.06 -13.27 8.18
N HIS A 421 18.00 -12.62 7.53
CA HIS A 421 17.74 -11.85 6.32
C HIS A 421 16.91 -12.69 5.32
N PRO A 422 15.89 -12.12 4.68
CA PRO A 422 15.02 -12.87 3.77
C PRO A 422 15.82 -13.49 2.63
N GLU A 423 15.34 -14.63 2.13
CA GLU A 423 15.86 -15.22 0.91
C GLU A 423 15.74 -14.24 -0.26
N ALA A 424 16.53 -14.50 -1.31
CA ALA A 424 16.51 -13.66 -2.50
C ALA A 424 15.10 -13.64 -3.14
N GLN A 425 14.55 -12.46 -3.26
CA GLN A 425 13.23 -12.24 -3.81
C GLN A 425 13.27 -12.15 -5.35
N LEU A 426 12.08 -12.36 -5.96
CA LEU A 426 11.90 -12.19 -7.41
C LEU A 426 12.30 -10.76 -7.80
N THR A 427 13.16 -10.65 -8.80
CA THR A 427 13.61 -9.38 -9.38
C THR A 427 12.91 -9.12 -10.71
N MET A 428 12.89 -7.88 -11.16
CA MET A 428 12.41 -7.56 -12.51
C MET A 428 13.16 -8.37 -13.55
N ALA A 429 12.43 -9.02 -14.45
CA ALA A 429 13.04 -9.84 -15.51
C ALA A 429 13.90 -9.00 -16.48
N ASN A 430 13.51 -7.75 -16.68
CA ASN A 430 14.25 -6.80 -17.50
C ASN A 430 14.25 -5.40 -16.86
N PRO A 431 15.28 -5.02 -16.09
CA PRO A 431 15.32 -3.69 -15.45
C PRO A 431 15.51 -2.54 -16.44
N CYS A 432 15.76 -2.83 -17.71
CA CYS A 432 15.85 -1.82 -18.77
C CYS A 432 14.53 -1.56 -19.50
N GLU A 433 13.48 -2.28 -19.15
CA GLU A 433 12.18 -2.11 -19.78
C GLU A 433 11.60 -0.70 -19.51
N GLY A 434 11.21 -0.01 -20.57
CA GLY A 434 10.70 1.37 -20.50
C GLY A 434 11.75 2.44 -20.25
N ALA A 435 12.96 2.08 -19.82
CA ALA A 435 14.02 3.06 -19.57
C ALA A 435 14.54 3.67 -20.89
N PRO A 436 14.81 4.99 -20.92
CA PRO A 436 15.47 5.61 -22.07
C PRO A 436 16.84 4.98 -22.36
N ALA A 437 17.26 5.04 -23.62
CA ALA A 437 18.54 4.50 -24.02
C ALA A 437 19.69 5.13 -23.21
N ASN A 438 20.52 4.29 -22.60
CA ASN A 438 21.62 4.71 -21.75
C ASN A 438 22.77 3.68 -21.80
N PRO A 439 23.95 3.97 -21.24
CA PRO A 439 25.09 3.08 -21.29
C PRO A 439 24.85 1.68 -20.69
N TRP A 440 23.96 1.57 -19.72
CA TRP A 440 23.64 0.29 -19.06
C TRP A 440 22.49 -0.47 -19.71
N CYS A 441 21.68 0.22 -20.54
CA CYS A 441 20.54 -0.33 -21.25
C CYS A 441 20.65 -0.06 -22.75
N LYS A 442 21.01 -1.08 -23.52
CA LYS A 442 21.12 -1.00 -24.98
C LYS A 442 20.01 -1.79 -25.65
N GLY A 443 19.26 -1.15 -26.53
CA GLY A 443 18.13 -1.81 -27.20
C GLY A 443 17.08 -2.34 -26.21
N GLY A 444 16.86 -1.64 -25.10
CA GLY A 444 15.89 -2.02 -24.05
C GLY A 444 16.33 -3.25 -23.23
N LYS A 445 17.61 -3.64 -23.23
CA LYS A 445 18.14 -4.77 -22.48
C LYS A 445 19.42 -4.38 -21.72
N PRO A 446 19.75 -5.04 -20.60
CA PRO A 446 21.00 -4.82 -19.89
C PRO A 446 22.22 -5.03 -20.81
N ALA A 447 23.11 -4.05 -20.85
CA ALA A 447 24.34 -4.09 -21.65
C ALA A 447 25.46 -4.87 -20.95
N PHE A 448 25.31 -5.16 -19.66
CA PHE A 448 26.29 -5.86 -18.83
C PHE A 448 25.61 -6.95 -18.00
N LYS A 449 26.38 -7.96 -17.58
CA LYS A 449 25.91 -8.93 -16.60
C LYS A 449 25.70 -8.22 -15.26
N ILE A 450 24.50 -8.31 -14.71
CA ILE A 450 24.13 -7.66 -13.46
C ILE A 450 24.47 -8.59 -12.29
N PRO A 451 25.23 -8.14 -11.28
CA PRO A 451 25.48 -8.90 -10.05
C PRO A 451 24.18 -9.14 -9.28
N THR A 452 24.00 -10.35 -8.76
CA THR A 452 22.78 -10.75 -8.03
C THR A 452 22.86 -10.54 -6.51
N LYS A 453 24.05 -10.22 -6.00
CA LYS A 453 24.28 -9.92 -4.58
C LYS A 453 25.12 -8.66 -4.46
N PRO A 454 24.95 -7.85 -3.40
CA PRO A 454 25.93 -6.82 -3.09
C PRO A 454 27.26 -7.53 -2.80
N THR A 455 28.32 -7.05 -3.37
CA THR A 455 29.66 -7.44 -2.91
C THR A 455 29.95 -6.64 -1.66
N HIS A 456 30.16 -7.34 -0.57
CA HIS A 456 30.51 -6.77 0.75
C HIS A 456 31.89 -6.13 0.72
#